data_f29bc55df781809c96bf81af378ed28d
#
_entry.id   f29bc55df781809c96bf81af378ed28d
#
_cell.length_a   1.000
_cell.length_b   1.000
_cell.length_c   1.000
_cell.angle_alpha   90.00
_cell.angle_beta   90.00
_cell.angle_gamma   90.00
#
_symmetry.space_group_name_H-M   'P 1'
#
loop_
_entity.id
_entity.type
_entity.pdbx_description
1 polymer ?
#
loop_
_entity_poly.entity_id
_entity_poly.type
_entity_poly.pdbx_seq_one_letter_code
_entity_poly.pdbx_strand_id
1 'polypeptide(L)'
;MLGDVLLITEKHQKAGEIIIEHILANRKPKMIIGISGESGSGKSELAHVIAKGMRKHGIFAKPLHIDNYYRILPLLRTEWRKENGIQNVVGYGEYDWETINRNIAEFKSGAVSTGPCVDLVTEQVDQLTTDYSTVDMLVVDGLY
;
A
#
# COMPACT_ATOMS: atom_id res chain seq x y z
N MET A 1 -1.55 0.25 -7.43
CA MET A 1 -0.90 -0.10 -8.72
C MET A 1 -1.80 0.34 -9.85
N LEU A 2 -1.25 0.82 -10.95
CA LEU A 2 -2.03 1.15 -12.14
C LEU A 2 -2.51 -0.13 -12.83
N GLY A 3 -3.72 -0.11 -13.38
CA GLY A 3 -4.31 -1.27 -14.06
C GLY A 3 -4.85 -2.37 -13.15
N ASP A 4 -4.80 -2.19 -11.83
CA ASP A 4 -5.39 -3.12 -10.88
C ASP A 4 -6.92 -3.00 -10.86
N VAL A 5 -7.61 -4.14 -10.89
CA VAL A 5 -9.08 -4.21 -10.85
C VAL A 5 -9.50 -4.71 -9.46
N LEU A 6 -9.96 -3.79 -8.63
CA LEU A 6 -10.42 -4.12 -7.29
C LEU A 6 -11.84 -4.72 -7.31
N LEU A 7 -11.98 -5.92 -6.78
CA LEU A 7 -13.26 -6.63 -6.66
C LEU A 7 -13.87 -6.42 -5.27
N ILE A 8 -14.38 -5.21 -5.05
CA ILE A 8 -14.97 -4.82 -3.75
C ILE A 8 -16.34 -5.46 -3.58
N THR A 9 -16.47 -6.32 -2.57
CA THR A 9 -17.71 -7.01 -2.20
C THR A 9 -18.34 -6.42 -0.94
N GLU A 10 -19.56 -6.86 -0.60
CA GLU A 10 -20.22 -6.49 0.66
C GLU A 10 -19.39 -6.87 1.90
N LYS A 11 -18.62 -7.96 1.83
CA LYS A 11 -17.73 -8.38 2.93
C LYS A 11 -16.65 -7.33 3.20
N HIS A 12 -16.04 -6.79 2.13
CA HIS A 12 -15.05 -5.71 2.25
C HIS A 12 -15.69 -4.43 2.82
N GLN A 13 -16.92 -4.09 2.39
CA GLN A 13 -17.65 -2.94 2.91
C GLN A 13 -17.94 -3.06 4.41
N LYS A 14 -18.51 -4.19 4.84
CA LYS A 14 -18.81 -4.45 6.25
C LYS A 14 -17.56 -4.47 7.13
N ALA A 15 -16.51 -5.14 6.69
CA ALA A 15 -15.23 -5.15 7.40
C ALA A 15 -14.64 -3.73 7.50
N GLY A 16 -14.68 -2.98 6.40
CA GLY A 16 -14.21 -1.60 6.37
C GLY A 16 -14.97 -0.69 7.32
N GLU A 17 -16.29 -0.80 7.42
CA GLU A 17 -17.12 -0.02 8.35
C GLU A 17 -16.69 -0.24 9.81
N ILE A 18 -16.53 -1.50 10.23
CA ILE A 18 -16.09 -1.85 11.59
C ILE A 18 -14.69 -1.27 11.87
N ILE A 19 -13.78 -1.40 10.91
CA ILE A 19 -12.42 -0.90 11.05
C ILE A 19 -12.41 0.64 11.12
N ILE A 20 -13.20 1.31 10.30
CA ILE A 20 -13.32 2.78 10.29
C ILE A 20 -13.83 3.28 11.65
N GLU A 21 -14.86 2.66 12.22
CA GLU A 21 -15.35 3.01 13.56
C GLU A 21 -14.24 2.91 14.61
N HIS A 22 -13.46 1.83 14.56
CA HIS A 22 -12.34 1.64 15.48
C HIS A 22 -11.23 2.66 15.28
N ILE A 23 -10.89 2.99 14.03
CA ILE A 23 -9.91 4.04 13.69
C ILE A 23 -10.36 5.39 14.22
N LEU A 24 -11.64 5.76 14.00
CA LEU A 24 -12.20 7.04 14.45
C LEU A 24 -12.14 7.19 15.97
N ALA A 25 -12.43 6.10 16.71
CA ALA A 25 -12.35 6.08 18.16
C ALA A 25 -10.91 6.23 18.72
N ASN A 26 -9.88 5.85 17.94
CA ASN A 26 -8.48 5.82 18.35
C ASN A 26 -7.59 6.74 17.52
N ARG A 27 -8.16 7.68 16.80
CA ARG A 27 -7.45 8.53 15.82
C ARG A 27 -6.31 9.33 16.43
N LYS A 28 -5.19 9.36 15.71
CA LYS A 28 -4.02 10.21 15.99
C LYS A 28 -3.61 10.96 14.72
N PRO A 29 -2.96 12.14 14.84
CA PRO A 29 -2.38 12.83 13.68
C PRO A 29 -1.38 11.93 12.94
N LYS A 30 -1.39 12.00 11.61
CA LYS A 30 -0.48 11.21 10.75
C LYS A 30 -0.44 9.71 11.11
N MET A 31 -1.62 9.14 11.36
CA MET A 31 -1.79 7.72 11.71
C MET A 31 -1.46 6.83 10.52
N ILE A 32 -0.87 5.68 10.80
CA ILE A 32 -0.57 4.64 9.80
C ILE A 32 -1.32 3.39 10.20
N ILE A 33 -2.10 2.84 9.26
CA ILE A 33 -2.82 1.58 9.41
C ILE A 33 -2.13 0.55 8.53
N GLY A 34 -1.69 -0.56 9.11
CA GLY A 34 -1.14 -1.70 8.38
C GLY A 34 -2.20 -2.78 8.13
N ILE A 35 -2.27 -3.27 6.89
CA ILE A 35 -3.10 -4.41 6.50
C ILE A 35 -2.18 -5.51 6.03
N SER A 36 -2.12 -6.60 6.79
CA SER A 36 -1.32 -7.79 6.46
C SER A 36 -2.21 -8.97 6.08
N GLY A 37 -1.65 -9.91 5.36
CA GLY A 37 -2.34 -11.15 4.96
C GLY A 37 -1.78 -11.72 3.67
N GLU A 38 -2.20 -12.92 3.34
CA GLU A 38 -1.76 -13.65 2.15
C GLU A 38 -2.11 -12.91 0.84
N SER A 39 -1.39 -13.24 -0.22
CA SER A 39 -1.71 -12.77 -1.57
C SER A 39 -3.13 -13.17 -1.95
N GLY A 40 -3.90 -12.25 -2.55
CA GLY A 40 -5.29 -12.50 -2.95
C GLY A 40 -6.31 -12.51 -1.80
N SER A 41 -5.92 -12.14 -0.57
CA SER A 41 -6.85 -12.10 0.58
C SER A 41 -7.76 -10.86 0.65
N GLY A 42 -7.69 -9.96 -0.34
CA GLY A 42 -8.52 -8.75 -0.39
C GLY A 42 -7.96 -7.53 0.36
N LYS A 43 -6.64 -7.50 0.63
CA LYS A 43 -5.98 -6.38 1.34
C LYS A 43 -6.15 -5.05 0.62
N SER A 44 -5.92 -5.02 -0.67
CA SER A 44 -6.00 -3.80 -1.47
C SER A 44 -7.43 -3.29 -1.59
N GLU A 45 -8.41 -4.20 -1.72
CA GLU A 45 -9.83 -3.88 -1.66
C GLU A 45 -10.19 -3.24 -0.32
N LEU A 46 -9.72 -3.83 0.78
CA LEU A 46 -9.97 -3.33 2.13
C LEU A 46 -9.29 -1.97 2.36
N ALA A 47 -8.04 -1.81 1.92
CA ALA A 47 -7.32 -0.53 1.99
C ALA A 47 -8.07 0.57 1.25
N HIS A 48 -8.60 0.27 0.06
CA HIS A 48 -9.41 1.20 -0.72
C HIS A 48 -10.71 1.56 -0.01
N VAL A 49 -11.43 0.57 0.54
CA VAL A 49 -12.69 0.80 1.28
C VAL A 49 -12.45 1.69 2.49
N ILE A 50 -11.39 1.43 3.25
CA ILE A 50 -11.01 2.25 4.41
C ILE A 50 -10.69 3.68 3.97
N ALA A 51 -9.81 3.86 2.99
CA ALA A 51 -9.42 5.19 2.51
C ALA A 51 -10.60 6.00 2.00
N LYS A 52 -11.48 5.38 1.20
CA LYS A 52 -12.70 6.00 0.69
C LYS A 52 -13.71 6.30 1.79
N GLY A 53 -13.86 5.41 2.77
CA GLY A 53 -14.76 5.59 3.91
C GLY A 53 -14.32 6.71 4.83
N MET A 54 -13.01 6.82 5.12
CA MET A 54 -12.46 7.90 5.95
C MET A 54 -12.72 9.29 5.36
N ARG A 55 -12.74 9.41 4.02
CA ARG A 55 -13.07 10.68 3.33
C ARG A 55 -14.47 11.19 3.69
N LYS A 56 -15.44 10.31 3.95
CA LYS A 56 -16.79 10.70 4.40
C LYS A 56 -16.78 11.41 5.75
N HIS A 57 -15.71 11.22 6.53
CA HIS A 57 -15.48 11.86 7.83
C HIS A 57 -14.51 13.04 7.74
N GLY A 58 -14.23 13.54 6.53
CA GLY A 58 -13.31 14.65 6.32
C GLY A 58 -11.84 14.30 6.52
N ILE A 59 -11.48 13.00 6.51
CA ILE A 59 -10.12 12.50 6.73
C ILE A 59 -9.56 12.01 5.42
N PHE A 60 -8.46 12.62 4.96
CA PHE A 60 -7.79 12.22 3.73
C PHE A 60 -6.82 11.07 4.01
N ALA A 61 -7.28 9.85 3.75
CA ALA A 61 -6.46 8.66 3.84
C ALA A 61 -5.97 8.25 2.45
N LYS A 62 -4.71 7.82 2.35
CA LYS A 62 -4.10 7.35 1.10
C LYS A 62 -3.57 5.93 1.27
N PRO A 63 -3.90 5.00 0.37
CA PRO A 63 -3.26 3.69 0.32
C PRO A 63 -1.79 3.81 -0.10
N LEU A 64 -0.93 3.01 0.52
CA LEU A 64 0.45 2.78 0.12
C LEU A 64 0.63 1.28 -0.03
N HIS A 65 0.78 0.83 -1.29
CA HIS A 65 0.91 -0.58 -1.62
C HIS A 65 2.37 -0.99 -1.58
N ILE A 66 2.76 -1.86 -0.65
CA ILE A 66 4.13 -2.37 -0.51
C ILE A 66 4.58 -3.09 -1.79
N ASP A 67 3.66 -3.69 -2.53
CA ASP A 67 3.96 -4.38 -3.79
C ASP A 67 4.49 -3.47 -4.91
N ASN A 68 4.36 -2.14 -4.78
CA ASN A 68 5.04 -1.20 -5.66
C ASN A 68 6.56 -1.13 -5.42
N TYR A 69 7.06 -1.59 -4.27
CA TYR A 69 8.42 -1.37 -3.80
C TYR A 69 9.33 -2.59 -3.94
N TYR A 70 9.04 -3.50 -4.86
CA TYR A 70 9.97 -4.59 -5.15
C TYR A 70 11.25 -4.04 -5.80
N ARG A 71 12.40 -4.58 -5.36
CA ARG A 71 13.73 -4.23 -5.93
C ARG A 71 13.90 -4.71 -7.36
N ILE A 72 13.25 -5.82 -7.69
CA ILE A 72 13.33 -6.45 -9.00
C ILE A 72 12.09 -6.12 -9.81
N LEU A 73 12.28 -5.64 -11.02
CA LEU A 73 11.20 -5.31 -11.95
C LEU A 73 10.26 -6.52 -12.17
N PRO A 74 8.96 -6.29 -12.38
CA PRO A 74 7.98 -7.36 -12.55
C PRO A 74 8.40 -8.42 -13.58
N LEU A 75 8.86 -7.98 -14.76
CA LEU A 75 9.30 -8.85 -15.86
C LEU A 75 10.47 -9.76 -15.49
N LEU A 76 11.38 -9.31 -14.63
CA LEU A 76 12.61 -10.03 -14.28
C LEU A 76 12.48 -10.87 -13.01
N ARG A 77 11.43 -10.66 -12.21
CA ARG A 77 11.29 -11.21 -10.88
C ARG A 77 11.22 -12.73 -10.85
N THR A 78 10.50 -13.32 -11.80
CA THR A 78 10.34 -14.79 -11.85
C THR A 78 11.66 -15.50 -12.13
N GLU A 79 12.46 -15.01 -13.07
CA GLU A 79 13.77 -15.58 -13.38
C GLU A 79 14.77 -15.32 -12.25
N TRP A 80 14.81 -14.11 -11.74
CA TRP A 80 15.67 -13.77 -10.61
C TRP A 80 15.40 -14.67 -9.38
N ARG A 81 14.14 -14.95 -9.07
CA ARG A 81 13.76 -15.86 -7.98
C ARG A 81 14.25 -17.30 -8.22
N LYS A 82 14.17 -17.80 -9.45
CA LYS A 82 14.66 -19.11 -9.82
C LYS A 82 16.17 -19.23 -9.67
N GLU A 83 16.90 -18.24 -10.15
CA GLU A 83 18.37 -18.20 -10.10
C GLU A 83 18.91 -18.09 -8.67
N ASN A 84 18.21 -17.37 -7.78
CA ASN A 84 18.65 -17.12 -6.40
C ASN A 84 18.02 -18.09 -5.38
N GLY A 85 17.19 -19.03 -5.83
CA GLY A 85 16.48 -19.99 -4.98
C GLY A 85 15.24 -19.37 -4.32
N ILE A 86 14.07 -19.74 -4.81
CA ILE A 86 12.76 -19.16 -4.38
C ILE A 86 12.63 -19.12 -2.86
N GLN A 87 13.03 -20.21 -2.17
CA GLN A 87 12.91 -20.30 -0.71
C GLN A 87 13.82 -19.34 0.07
N ASN A 88 14.86 -18.82 -0.58
CA ASN A 88 15.84 -17.97 0.07
C ASN A 88 15.56 -16.47 -0.12
N VAL A 89 14.85 -16.11 -1.18
CA VAL A 89 14.74 -14.71 -1.62
C VAL A 89 13.32 -14.14 -1.53
N VAL A 90 12.28 -15.01 -1.56
CA VAL A 90 10.90 -14.54 -1.44
C VAL A 90 10.61 -14.01 -0.04
N GLY A 91 10.04 -12.81 0.04
CA GLY A 91 9.63 -12.18 1.29
C GLY A 91 10.33 -10.85 1.55
N TYR A 92 10.70 -10.61 2.80
CA TYR A 92 11.23 -9.34 3.28
C TYR A 92 12.40 -8.76 2.44
N GLY A 93 13.30 -9.61 1.99
CA GLY A 93 14.50 -9.21 1.24
C GLY A 93 14.23 -8.69 -0.18
N GLU A 94 13.05 -8.92 -0.74
CA GLU A 94 12.71 -8.47 -2.10
C GLU A 94 12.28 -7.01 -2.17
N TYR A 95 11.97 -6.39 -1.02
CA TYR A 95 11.46 -5.03 -0.98
C TYR A 95 12.55 -3.99 -0.77
N ASP A 96 12.36 -2.82 -1.36
CA ASP A 96 13.16 -1.63 -1.14
C ASP A 96 12.70 -0.91 0.13
N TRP A 97 13.13 -1.44 1.28
CA TRP A 97 12.80 -0.88 2.59
C TRP A 97 13.37 0.52 2.80
N GLU A 98 14.44 0.88 2.13
CA GLU A 98 14.99 2.23 2.21
C GLU A 98 14.00 3.25 1.64
N THR A 99 13.48 3.00 0.44
CA THR A 99 12.46 3.85 -0.18
C THR A 99 11.14 3.83 0.59
N ILE A 100 10.69 2.67 1.09
CA ILE A 100 9.48 2.57 1.93
C ILE A 100 9.63 3.46 3.16
N ASN A 101 10.71 3.31 3.91
CA ASN A 101 10.94 4.06 5.15
C ASN A 101 11.07 5.56 4.90
N ARG A 102 11.73 5.95 3.80
CA ARG A 102 11.81 7.35 3.36
C ARG A 102 10.41 7.91 3.09
N ASN A 103 9.58 7.25 2.28
CA ASN A 103 8.24 7.73 1.95
C ASN A 103 7.33 7.78 3.19
N ILE A 104 7.49 6.88 4.15
CA ILE A 104 6.78 6.92 5.44
C ILE A 104 7.24 8.14 6.28
N ALA A 105 8.54 8.44 6.32
CA ALA A 105 9.07 9.59 7.03
C ALA A 105 8.60 10.91 6.40
N GLU A 106 8.59 10.99 5.08
CA GLU A 106 8.05 12.12 4.30
C GLU A 106 6.55 12.32 4.57
N PHE A 107 5.77 11.24 4.65
CA PHE A 107 4.36 11.32 5.08
C PHE A 107 4.23 11.90 6.49
N LYS A 108 5.01 11.42 7.45
CA LYS A 108 4.94 11.91 8.84
C LYS A 108 5.30 13.38 8.97
N SER A 109 6.23 13.86 8.17
CA SER A 109 6.62 15.28 8.13
C SER A 109 5.70 16.18 7.29
N GLY A 110 4.78 15.58 6.50
CA GLY A 110 3.92 16.31 5.57
C GLY A 110 4.66 16.82 4.33
N ALA A 111 5.78 16.20 3.95
CA ALA A 111 6.56 16.59 2.79
C ALA A 111 5.96 16.08 1.47
N VAL A 112 6.46 16.61 0.37
CA VAL A 112 6.24 16.04 -0.96
C VAL A 112 7.12 14.79 -1.08
N SER A 113 6.53 13.70 -1.54
CA SER A 113 7.18 12.39 -1.61
C SER A 113 7.05 11.82 -3.02
N THR A 114 8.10 11.19 -3.50
CA THR A 114 8.08 10.45 -4.77
C THR A 114 8.40 8.98 -4.49
N GLY A 115 7.53 8.09 -4.96
CA GLY A 115 7.68 6.65 -4.78
C GLY A 115 7.31 5.88 -6.05
N PRO A 116 7.68 4.59 -6.10
CA PRO A 116 7.40 3.74 -7.25
C PRO A 116 5.90 3.47 -7.39
N CYS A 117 5.46 3.34 -8.62
CA CYS A 117 4.11 2.92 -8.98
C CYS A 117 4.18 1.89 -10.10
N VAL A 118 3.87 0.66 -9.81
CA VAL A 118 3.83 -0.42 -10.81
C VAL A 118 2.62 -0.25 -11.71
N ASP A 119 2.84 -0.26 -13.01
CA ASP A 119 1.83 -0.40 -14.04
C ASP A 119 1.71 -1.89 -14.41
N LEU A 120 0.60 -2.52 -14.06
CA LEU A 120 0.36 -3.94 -14.33
C LEU A 120 0.08 -4.23 -15.80
N VAL A 121 -0.27 -3.23 -16.60
CA VAL A 121 -0.54 -3.38 -18.04
C VAL A 121 0.75 -3.45 -18.83
N THR A 122 1.69 -2.56 -18.51
CA THR A 122 2.98 -2.45 -19.21
C THR A 122 4.11 -3.19 -18.48
N GLU A 123 3.86 -3.65 -17.23
CA GLU A 123 4.84 -4.28 -16.34
C GLU A 123 6.06 -3.39 -16.04
N GLN A 124 5.90 -2.08 -16.18
CA GLN A 124 6.91 -1.06 -15.87
C GLN A 124 6.69 -0.45 -14.49
N VAL A 125 7.69 0.23 -14.00
CA VAL A 125 7.63 0.96 -12.73
C VAL A 125 7.82 2.44 -13.00
N ASP A 126 6.74 3.19 -12.79
CA ASP A 126 6.73 4.65 -12.87
C ASP A 126 7.06 5.29 -11.50
N GLN A 127 7.20 6.60 -11.49
CA GLN A 127 7.35 7.39 -10.27
C GLN A 127 6.10 8.24 -10.05
N LEU A 128 5.50 8.12 -8.87
CA LEU A 128 4.33 8.90 -8.47
C LEU A 128 4.71 9.90 -7.38
N THR A 129 4.45 11.19 -7.62
CA THR A 129 4.65 12.23 -6.62
C THR A 129 3.36 12.51 -5.86
N THR A 130 3.45 12.56 -4.55
CA THR A 130 2.35 12.83 -3.62
C THR A 130 2.73 13.97 -2.69
N ASP A 131 1.85 14.96 -2.56
CA ASP A 131 1.94 15.98 -1.52
C ASP A 131 1.26 15.45 -0.24
N TYR A 132 2.08 15.08 0.75
CA TYR A 132 1.58 14.57 2.02
C TYR A 132 1.16 15.66 3.01
N SER A 133 1.29 16.95 2.67
CA SER A 133 0.77 18.03 3.53
C SER A 133 -0.75 17.94 3.71
N THR A 134 -1.45 17.41 2.70
CA THR A 134 -2.91 17.27 2.68
C THR A 134 -3.39 15.88 3.08
N VAL A 135 -2.49 14.94 3.38
CA VAL A 135 -2.84 13.56 3.72
C VAL A 135 -2.77 13.36 5.24
N ASP A 136 -3.88 12.96 5.84
CA ASP A 136 -4.03 12.77 7.28
C ASP A 136 -3.57 11.37 7.74
N MET A 137 -3.70 10.37 6.88
CA MET A 137 -3.52 8.96 7.22
C MET A 137 -2.94 8.17 6.05
N LEU A 138 -2.07 7.20 6.34
CA LEU A 138 -1.69 6.14 5.38
C LEU A 138 -2.39 4.83 5.73
N VAL A 139 -2.81 4.11 4.70
CA VAL A 139 -3.24 2.72 4.79
C VAL A 139 -2.23 1.89 4.01
N VAL A 140 -1.34 1.22 4.72
CA VAL A 140 -0.25 0.43 4.15
C VAL A 140 -0.70 -1.01 4.01
N ASP A 141 -0.73 -1.56 2.81
CA ASP A 141 -1.10 -2.93 2.54
C ASP A 141 0.03 -3.72 1.86
N GLY A 142 -0.05 -5.06 1.98
CA GLY A 142 0.94 -5.98 1.41
C GLY A 142 1.94 -6.56 2.41
N LEU A 143 1.80 -6.26 3.68
CA LEU A 143 2.61 -6.87 4.74
C LEU A 143 2.17 -8.32 4.97
N TYR A 144 3.14 -9.23 5.10
CA TYR A 144 2.91 -10.65 5.42
C TYR A 144 2.67 -10.87 6.90
#